data_34a774b2962023af7672ead6fb8f73f0
#
_entry.id   34a774b2962023af7672ead6fb8f73f0
#
_cell.length_a   1.000
_cell.length_b   1.000
_cell.length_c   1.000
_cell.angle_alpha   90.00
_cell.angle_beta   90.00
_cell.angle_gamma   90.00
#
_symmetry.space_group_name_H-M   'P 1'
#
loop_
_entity.id
_entity.type
_entity.pdbx_description
1 polymer ?
#
loop_
_entity_poly.entity_id
_entity_poly.type
_entity_poly.pdbx_seq_one_letter_code
_entity_poly.pdbx_strand_id
1 'polypeptide(L)'
;MQQMTDVSKGDQSKDGQGKGDQNKDSAVNYHHGNLRLALLDATVAQIKEVGVEKLSLRGIARIAGVSQTAPYRHFKDKNELLAEVATQAFIDLYQATSQQLTPQRTTCKNIEATALAYVDFAIANPERYKLMFGPSIQNRRSYSNMLAAGERSFNVLISQVEHGIEEGIFLNDCAMILANTLWTQVHGIASLIIDGFYQNRELPMPFDEFLRIQISIASRAIQINPTAYTASRIANKTDRQVRFD
;
A
#
# COMPACT_ATOMS: atom_id res chain seq x y z
N MET A 1 1.83 -60.96 60.70
CA MET A 1 0.59 -60.80 61.47
C MET A 1 -0.40 -60.18 60.49
N GLN A 2 -1.14 -61.07 59.87
CA GLN A 2 -2.59 -61.31 60.08
C GLN A 2 -3.40 -60.12 59.58
N GLN A 3 -4.33 -60.20 58.73
CA GLN A 3 -5.26 -61.19 58.13
C GLN A 3 -6.27 -60.35 57.37
N MET A 4 -6.58 -60.61 56.09
CA MET A 4 -7.86 -61.35 55.74
C MET A 4 -9.09 -60.48 56.10
N THR A 5 -10.04 -60.21 55.31
CA THR A 5 -10.96 -60.94 54.41
C THR A 5 -11.93 -59.88 53.88
N ASP A 6 -12.73 -59.86 52.86
CA ASP A 6 -13.32 -60.87 52.00
C ASP A 6 -14.43 -60.14 51.17
N VAL A 7 -14.53 -60.44 49.91
CA VAL A 7 -15.70 -60.76 49.09
C VAL A 7 -16.97 -59.85 49.13
N SER A 8 -17.44 -59.30 48.01
CA SER A 8 -18.65 -59.70 47.28
C SER A 8 -19.00 -58.79 46.13
N LYS A 9 -18.88 -59.26 44.92
CA LYS A 9 -19.87 -59.54 43.87
C LYS A 9 -20.96 -58.53 43.57
N GLY A 10 -21.02 -58.25 42.26
CA GLY A 10 -22.20 -58.03 41.45
C GLY A 10 -22.27 -56.60 40.95
N ASP A 11 -22.55 -56.27 39.76
CA ASP A 11 -23.13 -56.88 38.57
C ASP A 11 -22.89 -55.99 37.35
N GLN A 12 -23.06 -56.51 36.20
CA GLN A 12 -22.87 -55.99 34.89
C GLN A 12 -23.84 -54.86 34.56
N SER A 13 -23.39 -53.85 33.82
CA SER A 13 -24.06 -53.52 32.52
C SER A 13 -23.23 -52.58 31.68
N LYS A 14 -23.20 -52.96 30.43
CA LYS A 14 -22.68 -52.33 29.20
C LYS A 14 -23.25 -50.96 28.98
N ASP A 15 -22.44 -50.17 28.30
CA ASP A 15 -22.70 -49.35 27.11
C ASP A 15 -21.88 -48.06 27.22
N GLY A 16 -21.12 -47.63 26.27
CA GLY A 16 -21.27 -47.32 24.93
C GLY A 16 -20.11 -46.43 24.56
N GLN A 17 -19.39 -46.79 23.56
CA GLN A 17 -18.35 -46.01 22.94
C GLN A 17 -18.90 -44.69 22.42
N GLY A 18 -18.20 -43.58 22.77
CA GLY A 18 -18.36 -42.29 22.16
C GLY A 18 -17.01 -41.56 22.12
N LYS A 19 -16.11 -41.97 21.21
CA LYS A 19 -15.00 -41.13 20.80
C LYS A 19 -15.58 -39.99 20.00
N GLY A 20 -15.86 -38.88 20.66
CA GLY A 20 -16.18 -37.58 20.03
C GLY A 20 -14.92 -36.89 19.57
N ASP A 21 -14.85 -36.77 18.30
CA ASP A 21 -13.95 -35.93 17.49
C ASP A 21 -14.02 -34.45 17.96
N GLN A 22 -13.14 -34.05 18.87
CA GLN A 22 -12.96 -32.66 19.29
C GLN A 22 -11.62 -32.14 18.76
N ASN A 23 -11.52 -31.93 17.45
CA ASN A 23 -10.43 -31.10 16.94
C ASN A 23 -10.65 -30.65 15.49
N LYS A 24 -11.83 -30.06 15.16
CA LYS A 24 -12.05 -29.40 13.85
C LYS A 24 -12.70 -28.03 13.93
N ASP A 25 -13.09 -27.53 15.08
CA ASP A 25 -13.84 -26.27 15.18
C ASP A 25 -13.02 -25.03 15.53
N SER A 26 -11.71 -25.15 15.77
CA SER A 26 -10.89 -24.00 16.16
C SER A 26 -10.32 -23.18 15.01
N ALA A 27 -10.39 -23.64 13.76
CA ALA A 27 -9.83 -22.93 12.61
C ALA A 27 -10.86 -22.06 11.83
N VAL A 28 -12.15 -22.23 12.06
CA VAL A 28 -13.23 -21.58 11.27
C VAL A 28 -13.74 -20.29 11.93
N ASN A 29 -13.46 -20.04 13.20
CA ASN A 29 -14.11 -18.95 13.95
C ASN A 29 -13.37 -17.60 13.94
N TYR A 30 -12.21 -17.48 13.26
CA TYR A 30 -11.43 -16.25 13.24
C TYR A 30 -11.80 -15.26 12.10
N HIS A 31 -12.63 -15.66 11.12
CA HIS A 31 -12.86 -14.86 9.91
C HIS A 31 -14.25 -14.20 9.77
N HIS A 32 -15.20 -14.45 10.67
CA HIS A 32 -16.53 -13.86 10.53
C HIS A 32 -16.62 -12.37 10.91
N GLY A 33 -15.63 -11.81 11.62
CA GLY A 33 -15.61 -10.40 12.02
C GLY A 33 -15.14 -9.44 10.94
N ASN A 34 -14.42 -9.88 9.92
CA ASN A 34 -13.86 -9.00 8.91
C ASN A 34 -13.73 -9.64 7.51
N LEU A 35 -14.82 -10.21 7.02
CA LEU A 35 -14.88 -10.83 5.69
C LEU A 35 -14.40 -9.89 4.57
N ARG A 36 -14.69 -8.59 4.70
CA ARG A 36 -14.25 -7.60 3.72
C ARG A 36 -12.74 -7.54 3.60
N LEU A 37 -12.01 -7.47 4.72
CA LEU A 37 -10.53 -7.49 4.71
C LEU A 37 -9.99 -8.81 4.18
N ALA A 38 -10.55 -9.94 4.60
CA ALA A 38 -10.14 -11.25 4.10
C ALA A 38 -10.30 -11.36 2.57
N LEU A 39 -11.33 -10.75 1.99
CA LEU A 39 -11.52 -10.68 0.53
C LEU A 39 -10.48 -9.77 -0.14
N LEU A 40 -10.08 -8.66 0.50
CA LEU A 40 -9.02 -7.79 -0.03
C LEU A 40 -7.67 -8.51 -0.03
N ASP A 41 -7.31 -9.19 1.07
CA ASP A 41 -6.06 -9.96 1.19
C ASP A 41 -6.03 -11.11 0.19
N ALA A 42 -7.13 -11.86 0.06
CA ALA A 42 -7.27 -12.92 -0.95
C ALA A 42 -7.14 -12.37 -2.38
N THR A 43 -7.60 -11.13 -2.63
CA THR A 43 -7.44 -10.45 -3.91
C THR A 43 -5.98 -10.19 -4.23
N VAL A 44 -5.22 -9.62 -3.28
CA VAL A 44 -3.79 -9.36 -3.44
C VAL A 44 -3.03 -10.66 -3.67
N ALA A 45 -3.33 -11.71 -2.90
CA ALA A 45 -2.74 -13.04 -3.07
C ALA A 45 -3.00 -13.61 -4.47
N GLN A 46 -4.24 -13.52 -4.96
CA GLN A 46 -4.58 -14.01 -6.30
C GLN A 46 -3.93 -13.18 -7.41
N ILE A 47 -3.84 -11.85 -7.25
CA ILE A 47 -3.12 -10.99 -8.22
C ILE A 47 -1.67 -11.42 -8.34
N LYS A 48 -1.00 -11.69 -7.21
CA LYS A 48 0.38 -12.15 -7.19
C LYS A 48 0.57 -13.50 -7.89
N GLU A 49 -0.39 -14.41 -7.75
CA GLU A 49 -0.32 -15.76 -8.31
C GLU A 49 -0.63 -15.79 -9.82
N VAL A 50 -1.70 -15.13 -10.26
CA VAL A 50 -2.24 -15.28 -11.62
C VAL A 50 -2.33 -13.98 -12.41
N GLY A 51 -2.03 -12.84 -11.80
CA GLY A 51 -2.19 -11.50 -12.39
C GLY A 51 -3.62 -10.97 -12.34
N VAL A 52 -3.76 -9.64 -12.53
CA VAL A 52 -5.06 -8.95 -12.47
C VAL A 52 -6.02 -9.45 -13.53
N GLU A 53 -5.53 -9.77 -14.74
CA GLU A 53 -6.38 -10.20 -15.87
C GLU A 53 -7.15 -11.48 -15.55
N LYS A 54 -6.50 -12.46 -14.92
CA LYS A 54 -7.09 -13.77 -14.58
C LYS A 54 -7.84 -13.78 -13.25
N LEU A 55 -7.87 -12.65 -12.54
CA LEU A 55 -8.56 -12.52 -11.26
C LEU A 55 -10.07 -12.70 -11.44
N SER A 56 -10.70 -13.48 -10.54
CA SER A 56 -12.15 -13.69 -10.51
C SER A 56 -12.68 -13.69 -9.07
N LEU A 57 -13.88 -13.15 -8.87
CA LEU A 57 -14.55 -13.16 -7.55
C LEU A 57 -14.74 -14.57 -6.97
N ARG A 58 -14.95 -15.59 -7.85
CA ARG A 58 -15.03 -16.99 -7.43
C ARG A 58 -13.68 -17.52 -6.94
N GLY A 59 -12.59 -17.16 -7.62
CA GLY A 59 -11.23 -17.52 -7.19
C GLY A 59 -10.90 -16.90 -5.84
N ILE A 60 -11.24 -15.63 -5.65
CA ILE A 60 -11.06 -14.89 -4.40
C ILE A 60 -11.85 -15.53 -3.26
N ALA A 61 -13.13 -15.89 -3.48
CA ALA A 61 -13.95 -16.60 -2.50
C ALA A 61 -13.31 -17.91 -2.04
N ARG A 62 -12.74 -18.68 -2.98
CA ARG A 62 -12.02 -19.93 -2.66
C ARG A 62 -10.79 -19.69 -1.79
N ILE A 63 -9.98 -18.67 -2.12
CA ILE A 63 -8.78 -18.33 -1.34
C ILE A 63 -9.17 -17.85 0.05
N ALA A 64 -10.23 -17.03 0.16
CA ALA A 64 -10.74 -16.54 1.43
C ALA A 64 -11.50 -17.61 2.25
N GLY A 65 -11.69 -18.83 1.73
CA GLY A 65 -12.39 -19.91 2.43
C GLY A 65 -13.89 -19.66 2.62
N VAL A 66 -14.54 -18.90 1.73
CA VAL A 66 -15.95 -18.51 1.85
C VAL A 66 -16.79 -19.02 0.67
N SER A 67 -18.13 -18.94 0.80
CA SER A 67 -19.02 -19.31 -0.31
C SER A 67 -18.78 -18.44 -1.55
N GLN A 68 -18.97 -19.00 -2.74
CA GLN A 68 -18.78 -18.29 -4.01
C GLN A 68 -19.68 -17.04 -4.17
N THR A 69 -20.75 -16.95 -3.40
CA THR A 69 -21.68 -15.82 -3.40
C THR A 69 -21.29 -14.73 -2.40
N ALA A 70 -20.41 -15.03 -1.43
CA ALA A 70 -20.02 -14.08 -0.38
C ALA A 70 -19.40 -12.77 -0.90
N PRO A 71 -18.48 -12.78 -1.89
CA PRO A 71 -17.91 -11.54 -2.42
C PRO A 71 -18.97 -10.60 -3.01
N TYR A 72 -20.01 -11.13 -3.66
CA TYR A 72 -21.07 -10.34 -4.31
C TYR A 72 -21.98 -9.58 -3.32
N ARG A 73 -21.89 -9.91 -2.01
CA ARG A 73 -22.57 -9.15 -0.94
C ARG A 73 -21.80 -7.88 -0.57
N HIS A 74 -20.52 -7.80 -0.91
CA HIS A 74 -19.60 -6.71 -0.54
C HIS A 74 -19.18 -5.87 -1.74
N PHE A 75 -19.10 -6.48 -2.93
CA PHE A 75 -18.59 -5.86 -4.15
C PHE A 75 -19.47 -6.21 -5.33
N LYS A 76 -19.92 -5.20 -6.04
CA LYS A 76 -20.78 -5.35 -7.23
C LYS A 76 -20.08 -6.15 -8.33
N ASP A 77 -18.79 -5.85 -8.53
CA ASP A 77 -17.98 -6.45 -9.58
C ASP A 77 -16.48 -6.45 -9.20
N LYS A 78 -15.68 -6.98 -10.13
CA LYS A 78 -14.21 -7.03 -9.99
C LYS A 78 -13.58 -5.63 -9.86
N ASN A 79 -14.09 -4.64 -10.61
CA ASN A 79 -13.52 -3.29 -10.58
C ASN A 79 -13.74 -2.61 -9.24
N GLU A 80 -14.92 -2.77 -8.63
CA GLU A 80 -15.20 -2.22 -7.30
C GLU A 80 -14.28 -2.84 -6.24
N LEU A 81 -14.05 -4.17 -6.31
CA LEU A 81 -13.10 -4.84 -5.43
C LEU A 81 -11.67 -4.33 -5.63
N LEU A 82 -11.21 -4.18 -6.88
CA LEU A 82 -9.88 -3.63 -7.17
C LEU A 82 -9.73 -2.18 -6.70
N ALA A 83 -10.78 -1.36 -6.88
CA ALA A 83 -10.80 0.02 -6.40
C ALA A 83 -10.72 0.08 -4.87
N GLU A 84 -11.34 -0.87 -4.18
CA GLU A 84 -11.24 -0.95 -2.71
C GLU A 84 -9.85 -1.39 -2.25
N VAL A 85 -9.22 -2.36 -2.94
CA VAL A 85 -7.81 -2.71 -2.66
C VAL A 85 -6.89 -1.50 -2.86
N ALA A 86 -7.10 -0.73 -3.93
CA ALA A 86 -6.34 0.50 -4.17
C ALA A 86 -6.64 1.59 -3.13
N THR A 87 -7.89 1.73 -2.68
CA THR A 87 -8.27 2.65 -1.60
C THR A 87 -7.51 2.34 -0.32
N GLN A 88 -7.52 1.07 0.09
CA GLN A 88 -6.78 0.65 1.29
C GLN A 88 -5.27 0.85 1.12
N ALA A 89 -4.74 0.62 -0.08
CA ALA A 89 -3.33 0.86 -0.38
C ALA A 89 -2.94 2.35 -0.27
N PHE A 90 -3.80 3.26 -0.71
CA PHE A 90 -3.58 4.70 -0.50
C PHE A 90 -3.66 5.11 0.97
N ILE A 91 -4.56 4.51 1.75
CA ILE A 91 -4.64 4.74 3.20
C ILE A 91 -3.36 4.28 3.89
N ASP A 92 -2.86 3.10 3.55
CA ASP A 92 -1.64 2.55 4.13
C ASP A 92 -0.41 3.37 3.72
N LEU A 93 -0.34 3.83 2.47
CA LEU A 93 0.70 4.74 1.99
C LEU A 93 0.66 6.07 2.75
N TYR A 94 -0.53 6.65 2.95
CA TYR A 94 -0.70 7.85 3.78
C TYR A 94 -0.15 7.64 5.18
N GLN A 95 -0.45 6.52 5.81
CA GLN A 95 0.05 6.20 7.16
C GLN A 95 1.57 6.06 7.16
N ALA A 96 2.13 5.28 6.22
CA ALA A 96 3.57 5.06 6.12
C ALA A 96 4.35 6.37 5.94
N THR A 97 3.85 7.29 5.11
CA THR A 97 4.51 8.56 4.81
C THR A 97 4.30 9.59 5.91
N SER A 98 3.08 9.75 6.43
CA SER A 98 2.77 10.73 7.46
C SER A 98 3.45 10.46 8.80
N GLN A 99 3.67 9.18 9.15
CA GLN A 99 4.40 8.78 10.35
C GLN A 99 5.90 9.19 10.34
N GLN A 100 6.44 9.52 9.16
CA GLN A 100 7.82 9.98 9.04
C GLN A 100 7.99 11.46 9.42
N LEU A 101 6.91 12.21 9.50
CA LEU A 101 6.96 13.64 9.80
C LEU A 101 7.26 13.87 11.28
N THR A 102 8.24 14.72 11.55
CA THR A 102 8.59 15.09 12.91
C THR A 102 9.11 16.53 12.95
N PRO A 103 8.74 17.34 13.97
CA PRO A 103 9.23 18.70 14.13
C PRO A 103 10.73 18.77 14.48
N GLN A 104 11.35 17.64 14.88
CA GLN A 104 12.79 17.58 15.18
C GLN A 104 13.68 17.53 13.93
N ARG A 105 13.09 17.38 12.75
CA ARG A 105 13.81 17.38 11.47
C ARG A 105 13.52 18.66 10.71
N THR A 106 14.48 19.08 9.87
CA THR A 106 14.22 20.12 8.87
C THR A 106 13.22 19.64 7.83
N THR A 107 12.53 20.58 7.18
CA THR A 107 11.56 20.28 6.11
C THR A 107 12.16 19.40 5.00
N CYS A 108 13.39 19.69 4.57
CA CYS A 108 14.09 18.83 3.58
C CYS A 108 14.28 17.40 4.09
N LYS A 109 14.64 17.20 5.37
CA LYS A 109 14.83 15.87 5.94
C LYS A 109 13.51 15.12 6.15
N ASN A 110 12.43 15.81 6.42
CA ASN A 110 11.09 15.22 6.45
C ASN A 110 10.68 14.75 5.05
N ILE A 111 10.91 15.54 4.01
CA ILE A 111 10.64 15.15 2.61
C ILE A 111 11.48 13.93 2.21
N GLU A 112 12.77 13.91 2.52
CA GLU A 112 13.63 12.76 2.23
C GLU A 112 13.14 11.48 2.95
N ALA A 113 12.76 11.58 4.23
CA ALA A 113 12.23 10.45 4.99
C ALA A 113 10.88 9.95 4.45
N THR A 114 9.99 10.89 4.08
CA THR A 114 8.70 10.57 3.45
C THR A 114 8.90 9.88 2.09
N ALA A 115 9.85 10.35 1.28
CA ALA A 115 10.19 9.75 -0.01
C ALA A 115 10.74 8.33 0.13
N LEU A 116 11.61 8.08 1.13
CA LEU A 116 12.10 6.74 1.44
C LEU A 116 10.94 5.82 1.83
N ALA A 117 10.07 6.25 2.75
CA ALA A 117 8.91 5.46 3.17
C ALA A 117 7.93 5.16 2.01
N TYR A 118 7.80 6.08 1.05
CA TYR A 118 7.04 5.86 -0.18
C TYR A 118 7.64 4.73 -1.01
N VAL A 119 8.96 4.73 -1.22
CA VAL A 119 9.66 3.68 -1.98
C VAL A 119 9.58 2.33 -1.24
N ASP A 120 9.81 2.34 0.08
CA ASP A 120 9.71 1.13 0.92
C ASP A 120 8.31 0.51 0.85
N PHE A 121 7.27 1.35 0.89
CA PHE A 121 5.89 0.90 0.71
C PHE A 121 5.68 0.24 -0.66
N ALA A 122 6.18 0.84 -1.74
CA ALA A 122 6.04 0.30 -3.09
C ALA A 122 6.75 -1.06 -3.24
N ILE A 123 7.95 -1.20 -2.68
CA ILE A 123 8.73 -2.44 -2.69
C ILE A 123 8.02 -3.54 -1.89
N ALA A 124 7.47 -3.20 -0.73
CA ALA A 124 6.76 -4.14 0.13
C ALA A 124 5.40 -4.57 -0.44
N ASN A 125 4.79 -3.76 -1.31
CA ASN A 125 3.42 -3.95 -1.80
C ASN A 125 3.30 -3.76 -3.33
N PRO A 126 4.09 -4.45 -4.16
CA PRO A 126 4.18 -4.15 -5.60
C PRO A 126 2.85 -4.33 -6.34
N GLU A 127 2.05 -5.35 -6.01
CA GLU A 127 0.76 -5.60 -6.65
C GLU A 127 -0.26 -4.50 -6.31
N ARG A 128 -0.31 -4.09 -5.05
CA ARG A 128 -1.17 -2.99 -4.58
C ARG A 128 -0.74 -1.67 -5.19
N TYR A 129 0.57 -1.41 -5.25
CA TYR A 129 1.13 -0.21 -5.86
C TYR A 129 0.77 -0.11 -7.36
N LYS A 130 0.88 -1.23 -8.10
CA LYS A 130 0.47 -1.29 -9.51
C LYS A 130 -1.04 -1.04 -9.70
N LEU A 131 -1.88 -1.43 -8.75
CA LEU A 131 -3.32 -1.10 -8.77
C LEU A 131 -3.58 0.39 -8.51
N MET A 132 -2.83 1.01 -7.59
CA MET A 132 -3.00 2.42 -7.25
C MET A 132 -2.80 3.34 -8.45
N PHE A 133 -1.83 3.06 -9.32
CA PHE A 133 -1.39 3.95 -10.38
C PHE A 133 -1.57 3.39 -11.79
N GLY A 134 -1.74 2.08 -11.93
CA GLY A 134 -1.85 1.39 -13.21
C GLY A 134 -3.25 1.44 -13.83
N PRO A 135 -3.40 0.92 -15.05
CA PRO A 135 -4.63 0.98 -15.83
C PRO A 135 -5.67 -0.10 -15.48
N SER A 136 -5.38 -0.99 -14.52
CA SER A 136 -6.21 -2.18 -14.23
C SER A 136 -7.61 -1.86 -13.71
N ILE A 137 -7.83 -0.67 -13.15
CA ILE A 137 -9.13 -0.22 -12.67
C ILE A 137 -9.77 0.67 -13.71
N GLN A 138 -10.85 0.20 -14.32
CA GLN A 138 -11.62 0.97 -15.30
C GLN A 138 -12.47 2.02 -14.61
N ASN A 139 -12.76 3.12 -15.31
CA ASN A 139 -13.60 4.21 -14.80
C ASN A 139 -13.18 4.71 -13.40
N ARG A 140 -11.88 4.88 -13.17
CA ARG A 140 -11.32 5.31 -11.87
C ARG A 140 -12.05 6.48 -11.24
N ARG A 141 -12.53 7.44 -12.05
CA ARG A 141 -13.25 8.64 -11.60
C ARG A 141 -14.58 8.34 -10.89
N SER A 142 -15.16 7.13 -11.06
CA SER A 142 -16.38 6.72 -10.38
C SER A 142 -16.16 6.23 -8.93
N TYR A 143 -14.91 6.03 -8.52
CA TYR A 143 -14.56 5.53 -7.18
C TYR A 143 -14.08 6.67 -6.29
N SER A 144 -15.01 7.48 -5.77
CA SER A 144 -14.73 8.69 -4.99
C SER A 144 -13.86 8.42 -3.76
N ASN A 145 -14.06 7.29 -3.07
CA ASN A 145 -13.26 6.94 -1.89
C ASN A 145 -11.79 6.68 -2.26
N MET A 146 -11.54 6.02 -3.40
CA MET A 146 -10.19 5.79 -3.90
C MET A 146 -9.50 7.10 -4.27
N LEU A 147 -10.21 8.00 -4.96
CA LEU A 147 -9.68 9.32 -5.32
C LEU A 147 -9.35 10.14 -4.07
N ALA A 148 -10.28 10.22 -3.11
CA ALA A 148 -10.08 10.94 -1.86
C ALA A 148 -8.90 10.38 -1.03
N ALA A 149 -8.73 9.05 -0.99
CA ALA A 149 -7.59 8.42 -0.31
C ALA A 149 -6.27 8.75 -1.03
N GLY A 150 -6.24 8.75 -2.35
CA GLY A 150 -5.09 9.15 -3.16
C GLY A 150 -4.71 10.61 -2.93
N GLU A 151 -5.69 11.51 -2.98
CA GLU A 151 -5.51 12.94 -2.73
C GLU A 151 -4.99 13.20 -1.31
N ARG A 152 -5.57 12.54 -0.30
CA ARG A 152 -5.09 12.63 1.08
C ARG A 152 -3.64 12.17 1.22
N SER A 153 -3.25 11.10 0.54
CA SER A 153 -1.87 10.62 0.55
C SER A 153 -0.91 11.62 -0.09
N PHE A 154 -1.29 12.24 -1.20
CA PHE A 154 -0.48 13.24 -1.89
C PHE A 154 -0.37 14.55 -1.11
N ASN A 155 -1.42 14.94 -0.38
CA ASN A 155 -1.44 16.16 0.45
C ASN A 155 -0.40 16.15 1.57
N VAL A 156 0.11 14.99 2.00
CA VAL A 156 1.26 14.91 2.91
C VAL A 156 2.48 15.62 2.31
N LEU A 157 2.75 15.38 1.03
CA LEU A 157 3.86 16.03 0.34
C LEU A 157 3.58 17.50 0.07
N ILE A 158 2.36 17.85 -0.37
CA ILE A 158 1.97 19.26 -0.63
C ILE A 158 2.20 20.09 0.62
N SER A 159 1.70 19.66 1.79
CA SER A 159 1.86 20.42 3.04
C SER A 159 3.32 20.62 3.44
N GLN A 160 4.20 19.64 3.15
CA GLN A 160 5.63 19.81 3.40
C GLN A 160 6.28 20.82 2.43
N VAL A 161 5.83 20.83 1.19
CA VAL A 161 6.32 21.81 0.18
C VAL A 161 5.83 23.22 0.54
N GLU A 162 4.57 23.38 0.91
CA GLU A 162 4.01 24.68 1.38
C GLU A 162 4.83 25.22 2.57
N HIS A 163 5.09 24.37 3.54
CA HIS A 163 5.93 24.75 4.69
C HIS A 163 7.34 25.19 4.28
N GLY A 164 7.98 24.48 3.37
CA GLY A 164 9.31 24.86 2.86
C GLY A 164 9.32 26.12 2.02
N ILE A 165 8.21 26.46 1.34
CA ILE A 165 8.04 27.76 0.68
C ILE A 165 7.92 28.87 1.74
N GLU A 166 7.12 28.68 2.77
CA GLU A 166 6.97 29.63 3.89
C GLU A 166 8.29 29.88 4.64
N GLU A 167 9.10 28.83 4.83
CA GLU A 167 10.44 28.92 5.41
C GLU A 167 11.48 29.58 4.47
N GLY A 168 11.13 29.86 3.20
CA GLY A 168 12.05 30.40 2.21
C GLY A 168 13.14 29.42 1.76
N ILE A 169 12.92 28.11 1.95
CA ILE A 169 13.85 27.04 1.54
C ILE A 169 13.59 26.63 0.09
N PHE A 170 12.32 26.58 -0.31
CA PHE A 170 11.91 26.16 -1.64
C PHE A 170 11.56 27.34 -2.54
N LEU A 171 11.59 27.09 -3.85
CA LEU A 171 11.20 28.06 -4.85
C LEU A 171 9.81 28.61 -4.52
N ASN A 172 9.66 29.94 -4.62
CA ASN A 172 8.36 30.58 -4.44
C ASN A 172 7.52 30.41 -5.72
N ASP A 173 6.95 29.21 -5.85
CA ASP A 173 6.12 28.79 -6.97
C ASP A 173 4.90 28.01 -6.47
N CYS A 174 4.04 27.52 -7.35
CA CYS A 174 2.87 26.74 -6.99
C CYS A 174 3.29 25.43 -6.28
N ALA A 175 2.86 25.24 -5.03
CA ALA A 175 3.20 24.07 -4.21
C ALA A 175 2.83 22.76 -4.92
N MET A 176 1.72 22.73 -5.66
CA MET A 176 1.28 21.57 -6.45
C MET A 176 2.31 21.21 -7.53
N ILE A 177 2.90 22.21 -8.23
CA ILE A 177 3.91 21.98 -9.28
C ILE A 177 5.18 21.41 -8.64
N LEU A 178 5.64 22.00 -7.54
CA LEU A 178 6.85 21.57 -6.86
C LEU A 178 6.67 20.16 -6.24
N ALA A 179 5.53 19.91 -5.61
CA ALA A 179 5.20 18.58 -5.06
C ALA A 179 5.12 17.52 -6.17
N ASN A 180 4.48 17.84 -7.30
CA ASN A 180 4.42 16.93 -8.44
C ASN A 180 5.81 16.66 -9.05
N THR A 181 6.71 17.64 -9.08
CA THR A 181 8.10 17.45 -9.51
C THR A 181 8.83 16.44 -8.66
N LEU A 182 8.70 16.53 -7.32
CA LEU A 182 9.27 15.56 -6.39
C LEU A 182 8.63 14.18 -6.54
N TRP A 183 7.29 14.17 -6.58
CA TRP A 183 6.55 12.92 -6.65
C TRP A 183 6.86 12.11 -7.91
N THR A 184 6.93 12.74 -9.07
CA THR A 184 7.22 12.04 -10.33
C THR A 184 8.59 11.37 -10.33
N GLN A 185 9.60 11.95 -9.70
CA GLN A 185 10.92 11.33 -9.56
C GLN A 185 10.87 10.13 -8.63
N VAL A 186 10.28 10.29 -7.43
CA VAL A 186 10.18 9.21 -6.43
C VAL A 186 9.30 8.07 -6.95
N HIS A 187 8.17 8.39 -7.61
CA HIS A 187 7.30 7.42 -8.26
C HIS A 187 8.01 6.67 -9.39
N GLY A 188 8.77 7.38 -10.21
CA GLY A 188 9.57 6.77 -11.28
C GLY A 188 10.61 5.78 -10.74
N ILE A 189 11.33 6.16 -9.68
CA ILE A 189 12.29 5.26 -9.01
C ILE A 189 11.56 4.02 -8.46
N ALA A 190 10.47 4.20 -7.71
CA ALA A 190 9.69 3.11 -7.15
C ALA A 190 9.18 2.15 -8.25
N SER A 191 8.64 2.69 -9.34
CA SER A 191 8.16 1.90 -10.48
C SER A 191 9.28 1.08 -11.13
N LEU A 192 10.45 1.69 -11.38
CA LEU A 192 11.61 1.00 -11.95
C LEU A 192 12.13 -0.11 -11.03
N ILE A 193 12.08 0.08 -9.71
CA ILE A 193 12.47 -0.94 -8.74
C ILE A 193 11.53 -2.14 -8.81
N ILE A 194 10.22 -1.91 -8.71
CA ILE A 194 9.23 -3.00 -8.68
C ILE A 194 9.08 -3.70 -10.03
N ASP A 195 9.48 -3.05 -11.14
CA ASP A 195 9.55 -3.66 -12.46
C ASP A 195 10.89 -4.40 -12.72
N GLY A 196 11.76 -4.46 -11.70
CA GLY A 196 13.01 -5.24 -11.76
C GLY A 196 14.13 -4.59 -12.56
N PHE A 197 13.98 -3.28 -12.90
CA PHE A 197 14.97 -2.60 -13.75
C PHE A 197 16.38 -2.60 -13.17
N TYR A 198 16.51 -2.58 -11.83
CA TYR A 198 17.82 -2.55 -11.15
C TYR A 198 18.37 -3.93 -10.77
N GLN A 199 17.61 -5.03 -10.93
CA GLN A 199 17.98 -6.36 -10.40
C GLN A 199 19.29 -6.92 -10.92
N ASN A 200 19.69 -6.60 -12.16
CA ASN A 200 20.91 -7.14 -12.80
C ASN A 200 21.81 -6.01 -13.32
N ARG A 201 21.75 -4.83 -12.70
CA ARG A 201 22.58 -3.70 -13.09
C ARG A 201 23.71 -3.48 -12.09
N GLU A 202 24.91 -3.27 -12.59
CA GLU A 202 25.99 -2.75 -11.78
C GLU A 202 25.71 -1.29 -11.45
N LEU A 203 25.62 -0.98 -10.16
CA LEU A 203 25.49 0.38 -9.67
C LEU A 203 26.84 0.86 -9.14
N PRO A 204 27.13 2.16 -9.21
CA PRO A 204 28.40 2.72 -8.76
C PRO A 204 28.59 2.65 -7.23
N MET A 205 27.56 2.25 -6.49
CA MET A 205 27.50 2.18 -5.04
C MET A 205 26.41 1.21 -4.57
N PRO A 206 26.33 0.83 -3.28
CA PRO A 206 25.22 0.04 -2.74
C PRO A 206 23.86 0.66 -3.04
N PHE A 207 22.86 -0.17 -3.30
CA PHE A 207 21.51 0.29 -3.73
C PHE A 207 20.88 1.30 -2.77
N ASP A 208 20.97 1.09 -1.46
CA ASP A 208 20.40 2.00 -0.45
C ASP A 208 21.06 3.38 -0.51
N GLU A 209 22.37 3.43 -0.73
CA GLU A 209 23.09 4.69 -0.88
C GLU A 209 22.69 5.39 -2.19
N PHE A 210 22.62 4.65 -3.28
CA PHE A 210 22.14 5.13 -4.56
C PHE A 210 20.73 5.74 -4.44
N LEU A 211 19.80 5.04 -3.80
CA LEU A 211 18.43 5.52 -3.58
C LEU A 211 18.41 6.83 -2.78
N ARG A 212 19.16 6.89 -1.66
CA ARG A 212 19.24 8.11 -0.83
C ARG A 212 19.79 9.30 -1.61
N ILE A 213 20.79 9.09 -2.44
CA ILE A 213 21.35 10.15 -3.29
C ILE A 213 20.32 10.62 -4.31
N GLN A 214 19.61 9.72 -4.98
CA GLN A 214 18.57 10.08 -5.95
C GLN A 214 17.46 10.91 -5.30
N ILE A 215 16.98 10.51 -4.11
CA ILE A 215 15.99 11.27 -3.35
C ILE A 215 16.52 12.64 -2.93
N SER A 216 17.77 12.71 -2.48
CA SER A 216 18.39 13.98 -2.11
C SER A 216 18.55 14.92 -3.31
N ILE A 217 18.87 14.41 -4.50
CA ILE A 217 18.92 15.19 -5.74
C ILE A 217 17.52 15.71 -6.09
N ALA A 218 16.50 14.85 -6.01
CA ALA A 218 15.11 15.23 -6.23
C ALA A 218 14.68 16.37 -5.29
N SER A 219 14.95 16.24 -3.99
CA SER A 219 14.64 17.28 -3.00
C SER A 219 15.34 18.61 -3.29
N ARG A 220 16.59 18.57 -3.75
CA ARG A 220 17.34 19.79 -4.11
C ARG A 220 16.82 20.48 -5.37
N ALA A 221 16.13 19.78 -6.26
CA ALA A 221 15.62 20.35 -7.50
C ALA A 221 14.61 21.48 -7.28
N ILE A 222 13.94 21.52 -6.14
CA ILE A 222 12.97 22.57 -5.79
C ILE A 222 13.51 23.58 -4.77
N GLN A 223 14.75 23.43 -4.30
CA GLN A 223 15.35 24.36 -3.34
C GLN A 223 15.83 25.64 -4.02
N ILE A 224 15.74 26.73 -3.30
CA ILE A 224 16.36 28.00 -3.72
C ILE A 224 17.86 27.82 -3.71
N ASN A 225 18.49 27.96 -4.89
CA ASN A 225 19.93 28.07 -4.99
C ASN A 225 20.30 29.55 -5.06
N PRO A 226 20.93 30.15 -4.03
CA PRO A 226 21.23 31.56 -3.99
C PRO A 226 22.08 32.05 -5.16
N THR A 227 22.84 31.16 -5.80
CA THR A 227 23.75 31.48 -6.91
C THR A 227 23.15 31.31 -8.30
N ALA A 228 22.05 30.60 -8.45
CA ALA A 228 21.44 30.26 -9.75
C ALA A 228 20.13 31.02 -10.03
N TYR A 229 19.49 31.60 -9.02
CA TYR A 229 18.14 32.15 -9.14
C TYR A 229 18.04 33.57 -9.73
N THR A 230 19.14 34.20 -10.04
CA THR A 230 19.13 35.56 -10.63
C THR A 230 18.91 35.62 -12.14
N ALA A 231 18.80 34.49 -12.83
CA ALA A 231 18.68 34.51 -14.30
C ALA A 231 17.57 33.56 -14.78
N SER A 232 16.39 34.07 -14.90
CA SER A 232 15.32 33.60 -15.79
C SER A 232 13.98 33.25 -15.15
N ARG A 233 13.26 34.26 -14.66
CA ARG A 233 11.83 34.27 -14.99
C ARG A 233 11.74 34.64 -16.47
N ILE A 234 11.96 33.67 -17.33
CA ILE A 234 11.59 33.82 -18.74
C ILE A 234 10.07 33.77 -18.76
N ALA A 235 9.51 34.95 -18.99
CA ALA A 235 8.17 35.10 -19.51
C ALA A 235 8.07 34.31 -20.82
N ASN A 236 7.51 33.12 -20.77
CA ASN A 236 6.91 32.49 -21.94
C ASN A 236 5.56 31.91 -21.50
N LYS A 237 4.57 32.79 -21.51
CA LYS A 237 3.20 32.43 -21.78
C LYS A 237 3.17 31.86 -23.20
N THR A 238 3.21 30.58 -23.32
CA THR A 238 2.72 29.88 -24.49
C THR A 238 1.86 28.71 -23.98
N ASP A 239 0.56 28.90 -24.16
CA ASP A 239 -0.48 27.91 -23.95
C ASP A 239 -0.14 26.60 -24.66
N ARG A 240 0.30 25.61 -23.90
CA ARG A 240 0.13 24.20 -24.27
C ARG A 240 -0.87 23.58 -23.33
N GLN A 241 -2.14 23.69 -23.70
CA GLN A 241 -3.14 22.76 -23.14
C GLN A 241 -2.84 21.35 -23.69
N VAL A 242 -2.19 20.54 -22.88
CA VAL A 242 -2.16 19.10 -23.11
C VAL A 242 -3.48 18.56 -22.57
N ARG A 243 -4.38 18.20 -23.47
CA ARG A 243 -5.59 17.45 -23.09
C ARG A 243 -5.20 16.00 -22.95
N PHE A 244 -5.44 15.47 -21.78
CA PHE A 244 -5.47 14.02 -21.54
C PHE A 244 -6.92 13.59 -21.69
N ASP A 245 -7.28 12.95 -22.81
CA ASP A 245 -8.56 12.30 -23.04
C ASP A 245 -8.63 10.97 -22.26
#